data_50ac66acff9c4842c0fe7428f2ecaed3
#
_entry.id   50ac66acff9c4842c0fe7428f2ecaed3
#
_cell.length_a   1.000
_cell.length_b   1.000
_cell.length_c   1.000
_cell.angle_alpha   90.00
_cell.angle_beta   90.00
_cell.angle_gamma   90.00
#
_symmetry.space_group_name_H-M   'P 1'
#
loop_
_entity.id
_entity.type
_entity.pdbx_description
1 polymer ?
#
loop_
_entity_poly.entity_id
_entity_poly.type
_entity_poly.pdbx_seq_one_letter_code
_entity_poly.pdbx_strand_id
1 'polypeptide(L)' 'SQDIFVCYVVFNGNKFTDSGKSKKKAQMKVADKILRSMK' A
#
# COMPACT_ATOMS: atom_id res chain seq x y z
N SER A 1 -1.81 19.79 -11.39
CA SER A 1 -1.69 19.04 -10.14
C SER A 1 -1.72 17.58 -10.42
N GLN A 2 -1.14 16.82 -9.54
CA GLN A 2 -1.07 15.39 -9.69
C GLN A 2 -1.89 14.72 -8.61
N ASP A 3 -2.73 13.81 -9.05
CA ASP A 3 -3.55 13.06 -8.12
C ASP A 3 -2.76 11.86 -7.62
N ILE A 4 -2.48 11.88 -6.34
CA ILE A 4 -1.78 10.80 -5.69
C ILE A 4 -2.75 10.17 -4.69
N PHE A 5 -2.88 8.86 -4.77
CA PHE A 5 -3.71 8.11 -3.85
C PHE A 5 -2.81 7.39 -2.86
N VAL A 6 -3.15 7.44 -1.60
CA VAL A 6 -2.39 6.78 -0.55
C VAL A 6 -3.23 5.67 0.04
N CYS A 7 -2.64 4.49 0.17
CA CYS A 7 -3.30 3.35 0.78
C CYS A 7 -2.59 3.03 2.09
N TYR A 8 -3.37 2.81 3.13
CA TYR A 8 -2.87 2.54 4.47
C TYR A 8 -3.54 1.29 5.00
N VAL A 9 -2.72 0.33 5.45
CA VAL A 9 -3.24 -0.94 5.95
C VAL A 9 -2.45 -1.33 7.19
N VAL A 10 -3.16 -1.83 8.20
CA VAL A 10 -2.54 -2.43 9.38
C VAL A 10 -2.76 -3.93 9.30
N PHE A 11 -1.69 -4.69 9.34
CA PHE A 11 -1.74 -6.13 9.24
C PHE A 11 -0.76 -6.73 10.25
N ASN A 12 -1.29 -7.61 11.10
CA ASN A 12 -0.48 -8.27 12.12
C ASN A 12 0.25 -7.27 13.03
N GLY A 13 -0.39 -6.15 13.34
CA GLY A 13 0.20 -5.12 14.17
C GLY A 13 1.22 -4.24 13.47
N ASN A 14 1.48 -4.48 12.19
CA ASN A 14 2.42 -3.68 11.42
C ASN A 14 1.66 -2.77 10.47
N LYS A 15 2.16 -1.56 10.30
CA LYS A 15 1.54 -0.58 9.42
C LYS A 15 2.23 -0.59 8.08
N PHE A 16 1.42 -0.63 7.03
CA PHE A 16 1.91 -0.60 5.65
C PHE A 16 1.23 0.54 4.92
N THR A 17 2.01 1.32 4.22
CA THR A 17 1.46 2.43 3.45
C THR A 17 2.27 2.60 2.17
N ASP A 18 1.58 3.02 1.14
CA ASP A 18 2.23 3.35 -0.12
C ASP A 18 1.29 4.23 -0.93
N SER A 19 1.82 4.80 -1.98
CA SER A 19 1.07 5.69 -2.83
C SER A 19 1.16 5.24 -4.28
N GLY A 20 0.21 5.70 -5.07
CA GLY A 20 0.19 5.41 -6.48
C GLY A 20 -0.68 6.41 -7.22
N LYS A 21 -0.62 6.35 -8.54
CA LYS A 21 -1.39 7.28 -9.36
C LYS A 21 -2.86 6.92 -9.45
N SER A 22 -3.23 5.75 -8.97
CA SER A 22 -4.63 5.35 -8.86
C SER A 22 -4.80 4.59 -7.57
N LYS A 23 -6.06 4.52 -7.10
CA LYS A 23 -6.38 3.80 -5.90
C LYS A 23 -5.93 2.34 -6.00
N LYS A 24 -6.18 1.73 -7.15
CA LYS A 24 -5.82 0.34 -7.37
C LYS A 24 -4.31 0.16 -7.31
N LYS A 25 -3.56 1.07 -7.92
CA LYS A 25 -2.10 0.98 -7.89
C LYS A 25 -1.56 1.11 -6.47
N ALA A 26 -2.10 2.02 -5.68
CA ALA A 26 -1.69 2.17 -4.30
C ALA A 26 -1.96 0.89 -3.51
N GLN A 27 -3.15 0.29 -3.71
CA GLN A 27 -3.50 -0.94 -3.03
C GLN A 27 -2.57 -2.08 -3.41
N MET A 28 -2.24 -2.19 -4.68
CA MET A 28 -1.35 -3.26 -5.14
C MET A 28 0.05 -3.13 -4.54
N LYS A 29 0.54 -1.90 -4.41
CA LYS A 29 1.85 -1.69 -3.80
C LYS A 29 1.84 -2.08 -2.33
N VAL A 30 0.80 -1.73 -1.60
CA VAL A 30 0.68 -2.10 -0.20
C VAL A 30 0.59 -3.61 -0.05
N ALA A 31 -0.21 -4.25 -0.89
CA ALA A 31 -0.35 -5.70 -0.85
C ALA A 31 0.99 -6.40 -1.09
N ASP A 32 1.77 -5.88 -2.03
CA ASP A 32 3.10 -6.42 -2.31
C ASP A 32 4.01 -6.32 -1.09
N LYS A 33 3.96 -5.18 -0.40
CA LYS A 33 4.76 -5.01 0.81
C LYS A 33 4.37 -6.02 1.88
N ILE A 34 3.08 -6.26 2.04
CA ILE A 34 2.59 -7.22 3.03
C ILE A 34 3.10 -8.61 2.70
N LEU A 35 2.99 -9.01 1.43
CA LEU A 35 3.45 -10.32 1.00
C LEU A 35 4.95 -10.50 1.26
N ARG A 36 5.72 -9.47 0.99
CA ARG A 36 7.17 -9.52 1.23
C ARG A 36 7.48 -9.65 2.71
N SER A 37 6.69 -9.03 3.56
CA SER A 37 6.93 -9.08 4.99
C SER A 37 6.60 -10.44 5.58
N MET A 38 5.85 -11.27 4.86
CA MET A 38 5.45 -12.58 5.32
C MET A 38 6.46 -13.68 5.01
N LYS A 39 7.53 -13.34 4.34
CA LYS A 39 8.57 -14.31 4.04
C LYS A 39 9.49 -14.56 5.22
#